data_33d38a0146525740366ab24583b12fbc
#
_entry.id   33d38a0146525740366ab24583b12fbc
#
_cell.length_a   1.000
_cell.length_b   1.000
_cell.length_c   1.000
_cell.angle_alpha   90.00
_cell.angle_beta   90.00
_cell.angle_gamma   90.00
#
_symmetry.space_group_name_H-M   'P 1'
#
loop_
_entity.id
_entity.type
_entity.pdbx_description
1 polymer ?
#
loop_
_entity_poly.entity_id
_entity_poly.type
_entity_poly.pdbx_seq_one_letter_code
_entity_poly.pdbx_strand_id
1 'polypeptide(L)'
;MGVMLQRCDSLKILNISNFDTSNVTNMGYIFGSCYNLETIYLGSFSTKSAIYIYNMFRLCSSLKTIYVNNDFEIMEDTDSTYMFLDAKNIVGGNGTTYNNSYTNATYARIDTEETPGYFTQQQE
;
A
#
# COMPACT_ATOMS: atom_id res chain seq x y z
N MET A 1 -9.48 5.46 10.65
CA MET A 1 -9.54 4.10 10.08
C MET A 1 -8.75 3.08 10.85
N GLY A 2 -7.48 3.35 11.10
CA GLY A 2 -6.68 2.45 11.92
C GLY A 2 -6.72 1.01 11.43
N VAL A 3 -7.03 0.07 12.30
CA VAL A 3 -7.00 -1.36 12.00
C VAL A 3 -8.29 -1.91 11.38
N MET A 4 -9.14 -1.04 10.87
CA MET A 4 -10.49 -1.41 10.47
C MET A 4 -10.55 -2.59 9.48
N LEU A 5 -9.60 -2.66 8.54
CA LEU A 5 -9.57 -3.69 7.51
C LEU A 5 -8.55 -4.78 7.78
N GLN A 6 -7.92 -4.77 8.95
CA GLN A 6 -6.94 -5.77 9.32
C GLN A 6 -7.58 -7.16 9.32
N ARG A 7 -6.85 -8.15 8.77
CA ARG A 7 -7.26 -9.55 8.73
C ARG A 7 -8.53 -9.79 7.90
N CYS A 8 -8.65 -9.13 6.79
CA CYS A 8 -9.73 -9.42 5.84
C CYS A 8 -9.44 -10.74 5.12
N ASP A 9 -9.60 -11.86 5.83
CA ASP A 9 -9.09 -13.16 5.41
C ASP A 9 -9.79 -13.73 4.17
N SER A 10 -11.01 -13.31 3.91
CA SER A 10 -11.77 -13.85 2.79
C SER A 10 -11.75 -12.98 1.54
N LEU A 11 -11.20 -11.77 1.63
CA LEU A 11 -11.16 -10.85 0.49
C LEU A 11 -9.95 -11.13 -0.38
N LYS A 12 -10.16 -11.25 -1.69
CA LYS A 12 -9.07 -11.34 -2.67
C LYS A 12 -8.84 -10.03 -3.40
N ILE A 13 -9.89 -9.25 -3.60
CA ILE A 13 -9.83 -7.95 -4.28
C ILE A 13 -10.54 -6.92 -3.40
N LEU A 14 -9.89 -5.78 -3.21
CA LEU A 14 -10.46 -4.68 -2.43
C LEU A 14 -10.34 -3.40 -3.24
N ASN A 15 -11.47 -2.72 -3.44
CA ASN A 15 -11.49 -1.43 -4.13
C ASN A 15 -11.99 -0.36 -3.18
N ILE A 16 -11.09 0.53 -2.78
CA ILE A 16 -11.43 1.67 -1.93
C ILE A 16 -11.13 3.00 -2.63
N SER A 17 -11.11 2.99 -3.97
CA SER A 17 -10.78 4.16 -4.78
C SER A 17 -11.64 5.38 -4.48
N ASN A 18 -12.88 5.17 -4.01
CA ASN A 18 -13.83 6.25 -3.75
C ASN A 18 -13.89 6.69 -2.28
N PHE A 19 -13.04 6.09 -1.42
CA PHE A 19 -13.01 6.48 -0.02
C PHE A 19 -12.28 7.81 0.14
N ASP A 20 -12.85 8.71 0.94
CA ASP A 20 -12.17 9.94 1.31
C ASP A 20 -11.35 9.69 2.58
N THR A 21 -10.04 9.62 2.41
CA THR A 21 -9.11 9.39 3.51
C THR A 21 -8.27 10.63 3.82
N SER A 22 -8.64 11.79 3.28
CA SER A 22 -7.83 13.00 3.36
C SER A 22 -7.63 13.53 4.78
N ASN A 23 -8.50 13.17 5.71
CA ASN A 23 -8.42 13.60 7.12
C ASN A 23 -7.99 12.49 8.08
N VAL A 24 -7.65 11.32 7.57
CA VAL A 24 -7.27 10.19 8.43
C VAL A 24 -5.81 10.35 8.86
N THR A 25 -5.57 10.33 10.17
CA THR A 25 -4.23 10.55 10.72
C THR A 25 -3.50 9.26 11.08
N ASN A 26 -4.23 8.19 11.40
CA ASN A 26 -3.61 6.91 11.77
C ASN A 26 -4.10 5.83 10.81
N MET A 27 -3.19 5.34 9.98
CA MET A 27 -3.44 4.26 9.03
C MET A 27 -2.60 3.03 9.33
N GLY A 28 -2.05 2.96 10.55
CA GLY A 28 -1.24 1.82 10.95
C GLY A 28 -2.03 0.53 10.88
N TYR A 29 -1.46 -0.51 10.30
CA TYR A 29 -2.06 -1.84 10.16
C TYR A 29 -3.36 -1.90 9.36
N ILE A 30 -3.75 -0.85 8.65
CA ILE A 30 -5.07 -0.78 8.03
C ILE A 30 -5.38 -1.99 7.14
N PHE A 31 -4.38 -2.52 6.44
CA PHE A 31 -4.51 -3.74 5.64
C PHE A 31 -3.63 -4.87 6.17
N GLY A 32 -3.05 -4.70 7.35
CA GLY A 32 -2.12 -5.68 7.90
C GLY A 32 -2.73 -7.05 8.05
N SER A 33 -1.97 -8.08 7.69
CA SER A 33 -2.37 -9.49 7.82
C SER A 33 -3.58 -9.88 6.97
N CYS A 34 -3.85 -9.17 5.89
CA CYS A 34 -4.87 -9.59 4.92
C CYS A 34 -4.26 -10.67 4.02
N TYR A 35 -4.18 -11.91 4.55
CA TYR A 35 -3.39 -12.99 3.94
C TYR A 35 -3.88 -13.42 2.57
N ASN A 36 -5.16 -13.26 2.26
CA ASN A 36 -5.72 -13.70 0.99
C ASN A 36 -5.92 -12.57 -0.02
N LEU A 37 -5.64 -11.34 0.39
CA LEU A 37 -5.79 -10.18 -0.49
C LEU A 37 -4.73 -10.23 -1.58
N GLU A 38 -5.15 -10.20 -2.85
CA GLU A 38 -4.27 -10.30 -4.01
C GLU A 38 -4.13 -8.98 -4.74
N THR A 39 -5.19 -8.18 -4.77
CA THR A 39 -5.23 -6.91 -5.50
C THR A 39 -5.97 -5.87 -4.69
N ILE A 40 -5.40 -4.66 -4.62
CA ILE A 40 -6.06 -3.54 -3.98
C ILE A 40 -6.02 -2.33 -4.92
N TYR A 41 -7.16 -1.65 -5.05
CA TYR A 41 -7.31 -0.41 -5.81
C TYR A 41 -7.44 0.74 -4.82
N LEU A 42 -6.39 1.52 -4.67
CA LEU A 42 -6.37 2.68 -3.78
C LEU A 42 -6.88 3.95 -4.48
N GLY A 43 -6.68 4.07 -5.81
CA GLY A 43 -7.09 5.23 -6.55
C GLY A 43 -6.51 6.51 -5.99
N SER A 44 -7.37 7.42 -5.57
CA SER A 44 -6.98 8.71 -4.98
C SER A 44 -6.85 8.66 -3.46
N PHE A 45 -6.66 7.47 -2.88
CA PHE A 45 -6.41 7.31 -1.45
C PHE A 45 -5.34 8.30 -1.02
N SER A 46 -5.64 9.12 -0.01
CA SER A 46 -4.74 10.18 0.43
C SER A 46 -4.11 9.84 1.76
N THR A 47 -2.81 10.02 1.85
CA THR A 47 -2.08 9.91 3.11
C THR A 47 -1.61 11.27 3.62
N LYS A 48 -2.12 12.37 3.05
CA LYS A 48 -1.59 13.70 3.36
C LYS A 48 -1.73 14.10 4.82
N SER A 49 -2.74 13.59 5.53
CA SER A 49 -2.92 13.84 6.95
C SER A 49 -2.36 12.73 7.83
N ALA A 50 -1.86 11.66 7.23
CA ALA A 50 -1.40 10.49 7.98
C ALA A 50 -0.10 10.78 8.70
N ILE A 51 -0.10 10.55 10.00
CA ILE A 51 1.10 10.57 10.82
C ILE A 51 1.72 9.18 10.85
N TYR A 52 0.88 8.15 10.83
CA TYR A 52 1.29 6.76 10.92
C TYR A 52 0.72 5.96 9.76
N ILE A 53 1.60 5.27 9.01
CA ILE A 53 1.23 4.25 8.03
C ILE A 53 2.06 2.98 8.27
N TYR A 54 2.63 2.85 9.46
CA TYR A 54 3.47 1.71 9.81
C TYR A 54 2.67 0.41 9.71
N ASN A 55 3.33 -0.64 9.23
CA ASN A 55 2.73 -1.97 9.05
C ASN A 55 1.50 -2.00 8.14
N MET A 56 1.31 -0.99 7.28
CA MET A 56 0.08 -0.84 6.49
C MET A 56 -0.24 -2.09 5.66
N PHE A 57 0.76 -2.70 5.03
CA PHE A 57 0.60 -3.92 4.23
C PHE A 57 1.39 -5.09 4.80
N ARG A 58 1.80 -4.99 6.05
CA ARG A 58 2.62 -6.03 6.66
C ARG A 58 1.91 -7.38 6.62
N LEU A 59 2.64 -8.42 6.22
CA LEU A 59 2.14 -9.80 6.17
C LEU A 59 0.99 -10.01 5.19
N CYS A 60 0.78 -9.10 4.24
CA CYS A 60 -0.14 -9.35 3.13
C CYS A 60 0.53 -10.28 2.13
N SER A 61 0.63 -11.56 2.49
CA SER A 61 1.51 -12.51 1.81
C SER A 61 1.04 -12.90 0.41
N SER A 62 -0.22 -12.69 0.08
CA SER A 62 -0.74 -12.96 -1.26
C SER A 62 -0.86 -11.69 -2.12
N LEU A 63 -0.63 -10.52 -1.53
CA LEU A 63 -0.81 -9.26 -2.23
C LEU A 63 0.22 -9.11 -3.34
N LYS A 64 -0.27 -8.96 -4.57
CA LYS A 64 0.58 -8.86 -5.75
C LYS A 64 0.55 -7.46 -6.34
N THR A 65 -0.64 -6.88 -6.50
CA THR A 65 -0.80 -5.62 -7.23
C THR A 65 -1.52 -4.58 -6.38
N ILE A 66 -0.90 -3.40 -6.29
CA ILE A 66 -1.48 -2.25 -5.61
C ILE A 66 -1.60 -1.13 -6.65
N TYR A 67 -2.83 -0.73 -6.97
CA TYR A 67 -3.10 0.32 -7.94
C TYR A 67 -3.29 1.66 -7.24
N VAL A 68 -2.61 2.69 -7.71
CA VAL A 68 -2.75 4.06 -7.20
C VAL A 68 -2.88 5.04 -8.36
N ASN A 69 -3.50 6.19 -8.10
CA ASN A 69 -3.47 7.30 -9.06
C ASN A 69 -2.08 7.93 -9.07
N ASN A 70 -1.76 8.64 -10.15
CA ASN A 70 -0.43 9.21 -10.32
C ASN A 70 -0.14 10.40 -9.39
N ASP A 71 -1.12 10.87 -8.62
CA ASP A 71 -0.92 11.90 -7.60
C ASP A 71 -0.67 11.32 -6.19
N PHE A 72 -0.59 9.99 -6.07
CA PHE A 72 -0.31 9.36 -4.78
C PHE A 72 1.09 9.72 -4.30
N GLU A 73 1.19 10.16 -3.04
CA GLU A 73 2.49 10.41 -2.41
C GLU A 73 2.41 10.19 -0.91
N ILE A 74 3.57 9.94 -0.30
CA ILE A 74 3.72 9.79 1.14
C ILE A 74 4.54 10.98 1.63
N MET A 75 4.07 11.65 2.67
CA MET A 75 4.80 12.78 3.25
C MET A 75 6.08 12.30 3.93
N GLU A 76 7.11 13.14 3.89
CA GLU A 76 8.46 12.79 4.33
C GLU A 76 8.54 12.37 5.80
N ASP A 77 7.77 13.01 6.66
CA ASP A 77 7.80 12.77 8.10
C ASP A 77 6.76 11.78 8.60
N THR A 78 6.08 11.09 7.68
CA THR A 78 5.11 10.05 8.03
C THR A 78 5.87 8.79 8.48
N ASP A 79 5.44 8.18 9.59
CA ASP A 79 6.04 6.94 10.08
C ASP A 79 5.58 5.77 9.22
N SER A 80 6.47 5.24 8.40
CA SER A 80 6.21 4.14 7.49
C SER A 80 6.93 2.85 7.85
N THR A 81 7.35 2.70 9.10
CA THR A 81 8.10 1.53 9.55
C THR A 81 7.38 0.24 9.18
N TYR A 82 8.10 -0.68 8.52
CA TYR A 82 7.59 -2.00 8.14
C TYR A 82 6.31 -1.98 7.30
N MET A 83 6.08 -0.90 6.54
CA MET A 83 4.89 -0.75 5.73
C MET A 83 4.61 -2.00 4.86
N PHE A 84 5.66 -2.61 4.31
CA PHE A 84 5.56 -3.76 3.41
C PHE A 84 6.20 -5.03 3.97
N LEU A 85 6.58 -5.05 5.25
CA LEU A 85 7.33 -6.20 5.78
C LEU A 85 6.58 -7.51 5.53
N ASP A 86 7.25 -8.47 4.91
CA ASP A 86 6.71 -9.79 4.58
C ASP A 86 5.54 -9.79 3.60
N ALA A 87 5.32 -8.70 2.87
CA ALA A 87 4.41 -8.69 1.73
C ALA A 87 5.18 -9.15 0.48
N LYS A 88 5.58 -10.42 0.47
CA LYS A 88 6.64 -10.95 -0.40
C LYS A 88 6.26 -11.13 -1.87
N ASN A 89 4.97 -11.10 -2.20
CA ASN A 89 4.52 -11.32 -3.57
C ASN A 89 4.25 -10.04 -4.35
N ILE A 90 4.50 -8.87 -3.75
CA ILE A 90 4.27 -7.59 -4.41
C ILE A 90 5.10 -7.48 -5.69
N VAL A 91 4.44 -7.03 -6.77
CA VAL A 91 5.08 -6.74 -8.05
C VAL A 91 4.57 -5.38 -8.54
N GLY A 92 5.47 -4.43 -8.74
CA GLY A 92 5.14 -3.13 -9.32
C GLY A 92 4.81 -3.23 -10.80
N GLY A 93 4.23 -2.18 -11.36
CA GLY A 93 3.75 -2.15 -12.74
C GLY A 93 4.82 -2.34 -13.80
N ASN A 94 6.08 -2.13 -13.46
CA ASN A 94 7.22 -2.36 -14.37
C ASN A 94 8.04 -3.59 -13.98
N GLY A 95 7.50 -4.46 -13.12
CA GLY A 95 8.12 -5.74 -12.76
C GLY A 95 9.00 -5.72 -11.52
N THR A 96 9.05 -4.61 -10.78
CA THR A 96 9.83 -4.55 -9.54
C THR A 96 9.24 -5.49 -8.50
N THR A 97 10.05 -6.40 -8.00
CA THR A 97 9.61 -7.39 -7.01
C THR A 97 9.99 -6.96 -5.60
N TYR A 98 9.38 -7.62 -4.61
CA TYR A 98 9.66 -7.34 -3.20
C TYR A 98 11.15 -7.42 -2.90
N ASN A 99 11.65 -6.44 -2.15
CA ASN A 99 13.04 -6.41 -1.70
C ASN A 99 13.04 -6.16 -0.19
N ASN A 100 13.63 -7.09 0.55
CA ASN A 100 13.64 -7.03 2.01
C ASN A 100 14.39 -5.82 2.57
N SER A 101 15.16 -5.12 1.75
CA SER A 101 15.82 -3.88 2.14
C SER A 101 14.90 -2.66 2.03
N TYR A 102 13.75 -2.79 1.39
CA TYR A 102 12.82 -1.68 1.14
C TYR A 102 11.44 -2.04 1.67
N THR A 103 11.34 -2.14 2.99
CA THR A 103 10.09 -2.49 3.66
C THR A 103 9.32 -1.28 4.17
N ASN A 104 9.90 -0.09 4.11
CA ASN A 104 9.23 1.16 4.46
C ASN A 104 8.66 1.84 3.20
N ALA A 105 8.37 3.14 3.27
CA ALA A 105 7.75 3.85 2.15
C ALA A 105 8.69 4.19 0.99
N THR A 106 9.95 3.75 1.03
CA THR A 106 10.89 4.05 -0.05
C THR A 106 10.35 3.63 -1.41
N TYR A 107 9.72 2.45 -1.49
CA TYR A 107 9.14 1.96 -2.73
C TYR A 107 7.61 2.11 -2.79
N ALA A 108 7.01 2.91 -1.92
CA ALA A 108 5.57 3.22 -1.94
C ALA A 108 5.30 4.27 -3.02
N ARG A 109 5.54 3.88 -4.27
CA ARG A 109 5.44 4.76 -5.43
C ARG A 109 5.21 3.93 -6.68
N ILE A 110 4.71 4.57 -7.73
CA ILE A 110 4.46 3.91 -9.00
C ILE A 110 5.79 3.44 -9.59
N ASP A 111 5.79 2.18 -10.02
CA ASP A 111 6.96 1.53 -10.60
C ASP A 111 7.16 1.98 -12.04
N THR A 112 8.31 2.58 -12.33
CA THR A 112 8.70 3.00 -13.68
C THR A 112 10.11 2.51 -13.97
N GLU A 113 10.53 2.64 -15.22
CA GLU A 113 11.88 2.26 -15.62
C GLU A 113 12.96 3.00 -14.83
N GLU A 114 12.73 4.28 -14.55
CA GLU A 114 13.69 5.13 -13.86
C GLU A 114 13.53 5.12 -12.34
N THR A 115 12.34 4.78 -11.86
CA THR A 115 11.99 4.88 -10.45
C THR A 115 11.30 3.59 -10.01
N PRO A 116 12.07 2.62 -9.51
CA PRO A 116 11.45 1.36 -9.08
C PRO A 116 10.52 1.56 -7.89
N GLY A 117 9.40 0.86 -7.90
CA GLY A 117 8.40 0.95 -6.84
C GLY A 117 7.52 -0.28 -6.81
N TYR A 118 6.64 -0.35 -5.81
CA TYR A 118 5.74 -1.49 -5.64
C TYR A 118 4.35 -1.25 -6.21
N PHE A 119 4.06 -0.06 -6.70
CA PHE A 119 2.71 0.30 -7.11
C PHE A 119 2.58 0.30 -8.63
N THR A 120 1.34 0.08 -9.08
CA THR A 120 0.95 0.15 -10.48
C THR A 120 0.00 1.32 -10.66
N GLN A 121 0.17 2.10 -11.72
CA GLN A 121 -0.71 3.22 -11.99
C GLN A 121 -2.12 2.71 -12.30
N GLN A 122 -3.12 3.26 -11.60
CA GLN A 122 -4.51 2.88 -11.83
C GLN A 122 -5.02 3.55 -13.09
N GLN A 123 -5.59 2.76 -13.98
CA GLN A 123 -6.23 3.27 -15.20
C GLN A 123 -7.68 3.65 -14.90
N GLU A 124 -8.17 4.68 -15.55
CA GLU A 124 -9.55 5.12 -15.41
C GLU A 124 -10.48 4.43 -16.39
#